data_59d97abd703b10d5ec1a976434677709
#
_entry.id   59d97abd703b10d5ec1a976434677709
#
_cell.length_a   1.000
_cell.length_b   1.000
_cell.length_c   1.000
_cell.angle_alpha   90.00
_cell.angle_beta   90.00
_cell.angle_gamma   90.00
#
_symmetry.space_group_name_H-M   'P 1'
#
loop_
_entity.id
_entity.type
_entity.pdbx_description
1 polymer ?
#
loop_
_entity_poly.entity_id
_entity_poly.type
_entity_poly.pdbx_seq_one_letter_code
_entity_poly.pdbx_strand_id
1 'polypeptide(L)'
;MSAFRGYGRLALRAGLALGATAAVLVGESTGWLPAKAVLAVDVICGLYVLFRVGSARISPLYLLLWGPLAWFAPKGSALALFLFGGRKHAALAEAKREVNRVAWSLAEPAESRGNAVRLLGDRQGRDTLETLRDEILAARRRIHIATYILSPDEVGREIVGLLARRAREGLEVRLLVDAVGSWGTPLVLCRPLLRAGGRVARFNPALPLQGKGSANWRNHRKLAVFDGRVAIIGGQNLGLGYMGRRPSNRRFRDCSFRLEGPVAGALERIFIADWCQATDEPPRRYADQLRERQLAAGPASVEVIATGPDAEGDPLWEAYARLFETATTSITIVTPYFVPDRRLFALLGAAARRGRRVRLVIPRRSDHRLLDFARRWYLRTLHEAGAEILFFKPDVLHAKLVVVDGATAVIGSANLDMRSLFLNYEVGAVLREPATVRAIEDYVAGLEPECARYSEDLYRRSRTWQGRLGERLSRIVEPLL
;
A
#
# COMPACT_ATOMS: atom_id res chain seq x y z
N MET A 1 19.93 1.80 -21.77
CA MET A 1 20.27 3.22 -22.00
C MET A 1 19.08 4.10 -22.37
N SER A 2 17.97 3.61 -22.93
CA SER A 2 16.78 4.43 -23.28
C SER A 2 15.93 4.82 -22.07
N ALA A 3 15.75 3.95 -21.08
CA ALA A 3 14.98 4.22 -19.87
C ALA A 3 15.63 5.33 -19.01
N PHE A 4 16.97 5.37 -18.92
CA PHE A 4 17.71 6.43 -18.21
C PHE A 4 17.49 7.83 -18.78
N ARG A 5 17.26 7.98 -20.09
CA ARG A 5 16.99 9.30 -20.70
C ARG A 5 15.60 9.84 -20.34
N GLY A 6 14.64 8.97 -19.99
CA GLY A 6 13.29 9.37 -19.56
C GLY A 6 13.29 10.06 -18.19
N TYR A 7 14.01 9.51 -17.24
CA TYR A 7 14.09 10.06 -15.86
C TYR A 7 14.80 11.40 -15.78
N GLY A 8 15.94 11.56 -16.47
CA GLY A 8 16.65 12.84 -16.53
C GLY A 8 15.79 13.98 -17.12
N ARG A 9 14.96 13.68 -18.11
CA ARG A 9 14.05 14.67 -18.70
C ARG A 9 12.88 15.01 -17.76
N LEU A 10 12.41 14.07 -16.95
CA LEU A 10 11.34 14.32 -15.97
C LEU A 10 11.85 15.14 -14.80
N ALA A 11 13.04 14.82 -14.28
CA ALA A 11 13.70 15.60 -13.22
C ALA A 11 13.98 17.03 -13.64
N LEU A 12 14.49 17.20 -14.86
CA LEU A 12 14.72 18.52 -15.45
C LEU A 12 13.41 19.31 -15.60
N ARG A 13 12.34 18.66 -16.08
CA ARG A 13 11.02 19.29 -16.18
C ARG A 13 10.43 19.66 -14.83
N ALA A 14 10.59 18.81 -13.80
CA ALA A 14 10.14 19.10 -12.44
C ALA A 14 10.92 20.26 -11.82
N GLY A 15 12.22 20.25 -11.94
CA GLY A 15 13.09 21.35 -11.48
C GLY A 15 12.79 22.67 -12.20
N LEU A 16 12.59 22.60 -13.51
CA LEU A 16 12.22 23.78 -14.33
C LEU A 16 10.82 24.31 -13.96
N ALA A 17 9.83 23.42 -13.73
CA ALA A 17 8.49 23.85 -13.31
C ALA A 17 8.49 24.51 -11.93
N LEU A 18 9.21 23.93 -10.96
CA LEU A 18 9.37 24.51 -9.62
C LEU A 18 10.13 25.85 -9.68
N GLY A 19 11.22 25.89 -10.41
CA GLY A 19 12.01 27.11 -10.60
C GLY A 19 11.21 28.20 -11.33
N ALA A 20 10.46 27.85 -12.38
CA ALA A 20 9.60 28.78 -13.09
C ALA A 20 8.46 29.30 -12.19
N THR A 21 7.82 28.43 -11.42
CA THR A 21 6.75 28.84 -10.48
C THR A 21 7.30 29.78 -9.41
N ALA A 22 8.47 29.46 -8.83
CA ALA A 22 9.13 30.32 -7.86
C ALA A 22 9.52 31.67 -8.47
N ALA A 23 10.09 31.67 -9.67
CA ALA A 23 10.48 32.90 -10.37
C ALA A 23 9.26 33.79 -10.70
N VAL A 24 8.14 33.20 -11.09
CA VAL A 24 6.87 33.91 -11.33
C VAL A 24 6.32 34.51 -10.04
N LEU A 25 6.30 33.75 -8.94
CA LEU A 25 5.83 34.27 -7.63
C LEU A 25 6.72 35.40 -7.10
N VAL A 26 8.04 35.28 -7.24
CA VAL A 26 8.98 36.34 -6.86
C VAL A 26 8.81 37.55 -7.77
N GLY A 27 8.72 37.36 -9.09
CA GLY A 27 8.52 38.43 -10.06
C GLY A 27 7.20 39.16 -9.87
N GLU A 28 6.15 38.46 -9.46
CA GLU A 28 4.85 39.03 -9.10
C GLU A 28 4.93 39.83 -7.80
N SER A 29 5.56 39.28 -6.75
CA SER A 29 5.71 39.95 -5.46
C SER A 29 6.63 41.18 -5.49
N THR A 30 7.59 41.20 -6.41
CA THR A 30 8.52 42.31 -6.61
C THR A 30 8.07 43.32 -7.66
N GLY A 31 6.93 43.08 -8.35
CA GLY A 31 6.44 43.92 -9.44
C GLY A 31 7.30 43.89 -10.69
N TRP A 32 8.25 42.98 -10.81
CA TRP A 32 9.14 42.83 -11.97
C TRP A 32 8.45 42.26 -13.19
N LEU A 33 7.40 41.45 -13.00
CA LEU A 33 6.64 40.86 -14.10
C LEU A 33 5.44 41.77 -14.48
N PRO A 34 5.25 42.06 -15.78
CA PRO A 34 4.07 42.77 -16.26
C PRO A 34 2.77 42.02 -15.92
N ALA A 35 1.74 42.70 -15.50
CA ALA A 35 0.44 42.11 -15.14
C ALA A 35 -0.13 41.17 -16.23
N LYS A 36 0.10 41.49 -17.51
CA LYS A 36 -0.32 40.62 -18.65
C LYS A 36 0.43 39.29 -18.67
N ALA A 37 1.69 39.25 -18.28
CA ALA A 37 2.49 38.03 -18.21
C ALA A 37 2.04 37.16 -17.05
N VAL A 38 1.73 37.76 -15.88
CA VAL A 38 1.16 37.06 -14.73
C VAL A 38 -0.18 36.41 -15.09
N LEU A 39 -1.07 37.18 -15.70
CA LEU A 39 -2.37 36.68 -16.16
C LEU A 39 -2.23 35.54 -17.18
N ALA A 40 -1.29 35.64 -18.13
CA ALA A 40 -1.06 34.57 -19.10
C ALA A 40 -0.60 33.26 -18.41
N VAL A 41 0.29 33.36 -17.40
CA VAL A 41 0.72 32.20 -16.62
C VAL A 41 -0.44 31.60 -15.83
N ASP A 42 -1.31 32.44 -15.24
CA ASP A 42 -2.48 31.96 -14.50
C ASP A 42 -3.46 31.21 -15.42
N VAL A 43 -3.73 31.74 -16.61
CA VAL A 43 -4.58 31.09 -17.60
C VAL A 43 -3.97 29.75 -18.04
N ILE A 44 -2.67 29.70 -18.34
CA ILE A 44 -1.99 28.46 -18.75
C ILE A 44 -2.03 27.42 -17.62
N CYS A 45 -1.77 27.82 -16.38
CA CYS A 45 -1.85 26.94 -15.23
C CYS A 45 -3.26 26.42 -15.01
N GLY A 46 -4.28 27.28 -15.09
CA GLY A 46 -5.69 26.90 -14.98
C GLY A 46 -6.12 25.92 -16.07
N LEU A 47 -5.77 26.20 -17.32
CA LEU A 47 -6.04 25.30 -18.46
C LEU A 47 -5.31 23.95 -18.30
N TYR A 48 -4.06 23.95 -17.82
CA TYR A 48 -3.33 22.72 -17.53
C TYR A 48 -4.06 21.88 -16.48
N VAL A 49 -4.52 22.49 -15.37
CA VAL A 49 -5.27 21.80 -14.32
C VAL A 49 -6.55 21.20 -14.90
N LEU A 50 -7.36 22.00 -15.61
CA LEU A 50 -8.62 21.55 -16.20
C LEU A 50 -8.41 20.41 -17.22
N PHE A 51 -7.40 20.53 -18.09
CA PHE A 51 -7.05 19.48 -19.02
C PHE A 51 -6.63 18.17 -18.32
N ARG A 52 -5.75 18.27 -17.33
CA ARG A 52 -5.25 17.11 -16.57
C ARG A 52 -6.34 16.41 -15.77
N VAL A 53 -7.24 17.18 -15.18
CA VAL A 53 -8.37 16.67 -14.40
C VAL A 53 -9.46 16.10 -15.33
N GLY A 54 -9.74 16.75 -16.44
CA GLY A 54 -10.71 16.28 -17.44
C GLY A 54 -10.26 15.03 -18.20
N SER A 55 -8.94 14.90 -18.46
CA SER A 55 -8.37 13.73 -19.13
C SER A 55 -8.17 12.53 -18.18
N ALA A 56 -8.10 12.77 -16.88
CA ALA A 56 -8.10 11.71 -15.90
C ALA A 56 -9.52 11.14 -15.79
N ARG A 57 -9.73 9.87 -16.14
CA ARG A 57 -11.02 9.17 -15.98
C ARG A 57 -11.36 8.99 -14.49
N ILE A 58 -11.47 10.10 -13.77
CA ILE A 58 -11.68 10.20 -12.32
C ILE A 58 -13.11 10.72 -12.07
N SER A 59 -13.62 10.48 -10.85
CA SER A 59 -14.95 10.93 -10.40
C SER A 59 -15.24 12.41 -10.73
N PRO A 60 -16.47 12.78 -11.16
CA PRO A 60 -16.88 14.16 -11.33
C PRO A 60 -16.64 15.06 -10.10
N LEU A 61 -16.63 14.48 -8.88
CA LEU A 61 -16.26 15.18 -7.66
C LEU A 61 -14.83 15.75 -7.67
N TYR A 62 -13.93 15.15 -8.43
CA TYR A 62 -12.58 15.64 -8.61
C TYR A 62 -12.55 16.97 -9.37
N LEU A 63 -13.46 17.16 -10.33
CA LEU A 63 -13.65 18.43 -11.02
C LEU A 63 -14.18 19.51 -10.08
N LEU A 64 -15.08 19.16 -9.14
CA LEU A 64 -15.59 20.09 -8.14
C LEU A 64 -14.54 20.56 -7.14
N LEU A 65 -13.50 19.75 -6.89
CA LEU A 65 -12.38 20.15 -6.05
C LEU A 65 -11.39 21.03 -6.83
N TRP A 66 -10.96 20.57 -8.00
CA TRP A 66 -9.88 21.21 -8.76
C TRP A 66 -10.35 22.38 -9.61
N GLY A 67 -11.62 22.44 -10.02
CA GLY A 67 -12.17 23.55 -10.80
C GLY A 67 -12.06 24.89 -10.09
N PRO A 68 -12.61 25.05 -8.86
CA PRO A 68 -12.41 26.27 -8.07
C PRO A 68 -10.94 26.57 -7.79
N LEU A 69 -10.13 25.56 -7.47
CA LEU A 69 -8.71 25.76 -7.23
C LEU A 69 -7.96 26.23 -8.48
N ALA A 70 -8.33 25.71 -9.68
CA ALA A 70 -7.78 26.17 -10.95
C ALA A 70 -8.12 27.63 -11.24
N TRP A 71 -9.26 28.11 -10.74
CA TRP A 71 -9.71 29.49 -10.94
C TRP A 71 -9.11 30.46 -9.92
N PHE A 72 -9.17 30.13 -8.62
CA PHE A 72 -8.76 31.04 -7.54
C PHE A 72 -7.25 30.95 -7.19
N ALA A 73 -6.60 29.84 -7.48
CA ALA A 73 -5.19 29.60 -7.18
C ALA A 73 -4.50 28.78 -8.30
N PRO A 74 -4.49 29.26 -9.56
CA PRO A 74 -4.09 28.47 -10.72
C PRO A 74 -2.63 27.94 -10.61
N LYS A 75 -1.68 28.78 -10.21
CA LYS A 75 -0.27 28.38 -10.05
C LYS A 75 -0.09 27.33 -8.96
N GLY A 76 -0.73 27.55 -7.80
CA GLY A 76 -0.69 26.63 -6.67
C GLY A 76 -1.33 25.28 -7.00
N SER A 77 -2.48 25.30 -7.67
CA SER A 77 -3.17 24.07 -8.09
C SER A 77 -2.44 23.32 -9.20
N ALA A 78 -1.83 24.03 -10.16
CA ALA A 78 -0.99 23.41 -11.18
C ALA A 78 0.24 22.73 -10.57
N LEU A 79 0.90 23.40 -9.62
CA LEU A 79 2.02 22.84 -8.88
C LEU A 79 1.60 21.65 -8.03
N ALA A 80 0.49 21.77 -7.30
CA ALA A 80 -0.03 20.66 -6.49
C ALA A 80 -0.41 19.46 -7.37
N LEU A 81 -1.07 19.67 -8.50
CA LEU A 81 -1.44 18.60 -9.44
C LEU A 81 -0.19 17.98 -10.10
N PHE A 82 0.84 18.77 -10.36
CA PHE A 82 2.12 18.28 -10.86
C PHE A 82 2.85 17.42 -9.82
N LEU A 83 2.87 17.83 -8.55
CA LEU A 83 3.54 17.10 -7.46
C LEU A 83 2.76 15.85 -7.02
N PHE A 84 1.43 15.97 -6.95
CA PHE A 84 0.54 14.97 -6.35
C PHE A 84 -0.41 14.31 -7.36
N GLY A 85 -0.42 14.75 -8.62
CA GLY A 85 -1.31 14.22 -9.63
C GLY A 85 -0.78 12.94 -10.30
N GLY A 86 -1.72 12.16 -10.87
CA GLY A 86 -1.43 10.98 -11.67
C GLY A 86 -1.57 9.66 -10.91
N ARG A 87 -2.31 8.71 -11.54
CA ARG A 87 -2.51 7.34 -11.02
C ARG A 87 -1.48 6.35 -11.56
N LYS A 88 -1.09 6.50 -12.80
CA LYS A 88 -0.19 5.56 -13.51
C LYS A 88 0.94 6.34 -14.19
N HIS A 89 2.08 5.69 -14.34
CA HIS A 89 3.25 6.29 -14.97
C HIS A 89 3.89 5.34 -15.98
N ALA A 90 3.72 5.63 -17.25
CA ALA A 90 4.16 4.76 -18.35
C ALA A 90 5.67 4.43 -18.30
N ALA A 91 6.52 5.39 -17.93
CA ALA A 91 7.98 5.14 -17.84
C ALA A 91 8.34 4.19 -16.67
N LEU A 92 7.59 4.19 -15.56
CA LEU A 92 7.78 3.24 -14.46
C LEU A 92 7.33 1.85 -14.88
N ALA A 93 6.21 1.75 -15.60
CA ALA A 93 5.73 0.49 -16.16
C ALA A 93 6.74 -0.12 -17.15
N GLU A 94 7.43 0.70 -17.94
CA GLU A 94 8.49 0.23 -18.85
C GLU A 94 9.73 -0.27 -18.10
N ALA A 95 10.17 0.45 -17.06
CA ALA A 95 11.29 0.00 -16.22
C ALA A 95 10.97 -1.32 -15.53
N LYS A 96 9.74 -1.51 -15.05
CA LYS A 96 9.27 -2.76 -14.47
C LYS A 96 9.19 -3.88 -15.50
N ARG A 97 8.76 -3.59 -16.75
CA ARG A 97 8.79 -4.58 -17.83
C ARG A 97 10.21 -5.06 -18.14
N GLU A 98 11.23 -4.21 -17.97
CA GLU A 98 12.63 -4.63 -18.11
C GLU A 98 13.04 -5.58 -16.98
N VAL A 99 12.67 -5.29 -15.72
CA VAL A 99 12.87 -6.23 -14.60
C VAL A 99 12.15 -7.55 -14.90
N ASN A 100 10.91 -7.48 -15.33
CA ASN A 100 10.13 -8.65 -15.69
C ASN A 100 10.80 -9.42 -16.85
N ARG A 101 11.29 -8.78 -17.90
CA ARG A 101 12.00 -9.46 -19.01
C ARG A 101 13.24 -10.22 -18.51
N VAL A 102 14.00 -9.67 -17.59
CA VAL A 102 15.15 -10.36 -16.99
C VAL A 102 14.71 -11.54 -16.11
N ALA A 103 13.61 -11.34 -15.35
CA ALA A 103 13.04 -12.35 -14.47
C ALA A 103 12.26 -13.44 -15.22
N TRP A 104 11.61 -13.10 -16.33
CA TRP A 104 10.54 -13.87 -16.98
C TRP A 104 10.92 -14.40 -18.36
N SER A 105 12.19 -14.59 -18.64
CA SER A 105 12.59 -15.42 -19.81
C SER A 105 12.01 -16.85 -19.74
N LEU A 106 11.40 -17.20 -18.61
CA LEU A 106 10.64 -18.40 -18.33
C LEU A 106 9.28 -17.95 -17.78
N ALA A 107 8.21 -18.03 -18.61
CA ALA A 107 6.84 -17.73 -18.20
C ALA A 107 6.46 -18.58 -16.97
N GLU A 108 6.52 -17.98 -15.77
CA GLU A 108 5.92 -18.61 -14.59
C GLU A 108 4.46 -18.20 -14.50
N PRO A 109 3.57 -19.12 -14.16
CA PRO A 109 2.15 -18.80 -13.97
C PRO A 109 1.98 -17.79 -12.83
N ALA A 110 0.98 -16.91 -12.94
CA ALA A 110 0.59 -15.98 -11.87
C ALA A 110 0.32 -16.71 -10.55
N GLU A 111 -0.11 -17.98 -10.64
CA GLU A 111 -0.38 -18.88 -9.54
C GLU A 111 0.77 -19.89 -9.39
N SER A 112 1.48 -19.81 -8.28
CA SER A 112 2.51 -20.80 -7.91
C SER A 112 1.91 -21.91 -7.07
N ARG A 113 2.31 -23.17 -7.33
CA ARG A 113 1.91 -24.35 -6.56
C ARG A 113 3.07 -24.87 -5.73
N GLY A 114 2.76 -25.70 -4.73
CA GLY A 114 3.79 -26.30 -3.90
C GLY A 114 4.24 -25.39 -2.74
N ASN A 115 3.36 -24.55 -2.21
CA ASN A 115 3.71 -23.63 -1.14
C ASN A 115 3.19 -24.08 0.21
N ALA A 116 3.94 -23.79 1.28
CA ALA A 116 3.45 -23.81 2.66
C ALA A 116 3.11 -22.39 3.10
N VAL A 117 1.94 -22.23 3.74
CA VAL A 117 1.44 -20.95 4.23
C VAL A 117 1.11 -21.07 5.71
N ARG A 118 1.58 -20.13 6.53
CA ARG A 118 1.27 -20.06 7.96
C ARG A 118 0.87 -18.64 8.34
N LEU A 119 -0.31 -18.51 8.95
CA LEU A 119 -0.78 -17.25 9.55
C LEU A 119 0.05 -16.92 10.80
N LEU A 120 0.44 -15.67 10.94
CA LEU A 120 1.11 -15.06 12.08
C LEU A 120 0.18 -13.99 12.64
N GLY A 121 -0.72 -14.38 13.55
CA GLY A 121 -1.86 -13.55 13.90
C GLY A 121 -2.16 -13.49 15.39
N ASP A 122 -1.16 -13.66 16.27
CA ASP A 122 -1.36 -13.48 17.71
C ASP A 122 -1.74 -12.02 18.07
N ARG A 123 -2.31 -11.84 19.24
CA ARG A 123 -2.82 -10.53 19.69
C ARG A 123 -1.75 -9.45 19.76
N GLN A 124 -0.49 -9.83 19.96
CA GLN A 124 0.61 -8.91 20.22
C GLN A 124 1.60 -8.76 19.06
N GLY A 125 1.37 -9.45 17.93
CA GLY A 125 2.33 -9.51 16.83
C GLY A 125 3.66 -10.17 17.23
N ARG A 126 3.64 -10.98 18.29
CA ARG A 126 4.79 -11.70 18.80
C ARG A 126 5.22 -12.79 17.82
N ASP A 127 4.24 -13.55 17.30
CA ASP A 127 4.50 -14.58 16.29
C ASP A 127 5.24 -14.02 15.09
N THR A 128 4.85 -12.83 14.62
CA THR A 128 5.51 -12.17 13.49
C THR A 128 6.92 -11.73 13.84
N LEU A 129 7.12 -11.13 15.02
CA LEU A 129 8.44 -10.70 15.47
C LEU A 129 9.39 -11.88 15.64
N GLU A 130 8.95 -12.95 16.30
CA GLU A 130 9.75 -14.16 16.53
C GLU A 130 10.06 -14.85 15.20
N THR A 131 9.07 -15.05 14.34
CA THR A 131 9.29 -15.64 13.01
C THR A 131 10.25 -14.80 12.16
N LEU A 132 10.10 -13.46 12.17
CA LEU A 132 11.01 -12.57 11.43
C LEU A 132 12.45 -12.69 11.93
N ARG A 133 12.65 -12.78 13.25
CA ARG A 133 13.98 -12.99 13.86
C ARG A 133 14.58 -14.33 13.49
N ASP A 134 13.78 -15.39 13.60
CA ASP A 134 14.21 -16.75 13.28
C ASP A 134 14.64 -16.87 11.81
N GLU A 135 13.87 -16.31 10.88
CA GLU A 135 14.20 -16.31 9.46
C GLU A 135 15.42 -15.43 9.15
N ILE A 136 15.60 -14.29 9.81
CA ILE A 136 16.82 -13.47 9.70
C ILE A 136 18.06 -14.30 10.15
N LEU A 137 17.94 -15.03 11.26
CA LEU A 137 19.03 -15.83 11.79
C LEU A 137 19.30 -17.11 10.97
N ALA A 138 18.27 -17.70 10.38
CA ALA A 138 18.35 -18.91 9.57
C ALA A 138 18.84 -18.66 8.15
N ALA A 139 18.71 -17.44 7.63
CA ALA A 139 19.16 -17.08 6.28
C ALA A 139 20.64 -17.38 6.08
N ARG A 140 21.02 -17.84 4.88
CA ARG A 140 22.40 -18.25 4.57
C ARG A 140 23.08 -17.45 3.48
N ARG A 141 22.31 -16.79 2.62
CA ARG A 141 22.83 -16.07 1.44
C ARG A 141 22.39 -14.62 1.40
N ARG A 142 21.09 -14.37 1.53
CA ARG A 142 20.53 -13.03 1.34
C ARG A 142 19.25 -12.76 2.13
N ILE A 143 19.09 -11.51 2.53
CA ILE A 143 17.92 -11.00 3.25
C ILE A 143 17.45 -9.73 2.58
N HIS A 144 16.21 -9.71 2.10
CA HIS A 144 15.58 -8.57 1.46
C HIS A 144 14.35 -8.16 2.25
N ILE A 145 14.30 -6.94 2.78
CA ILE A 145 13.16 -6.43 3.56
C ILE A 145 12.69 -5.11 2.99
N ALA A 146 11.38 -5.01 2.68
CA ALA A 146 10.68 -3.78 2.36
C ALA A 146 9.62 -3.48 3.42
N THR A 147 9.57 -2.24 3.91
CA THR A 147 8.55 -1.80 4.87
C THR A 147 8.15 -0.35 4.62
N TYR A 148 6.88 -0.04 4.86
CA TYR A 148 6.40 1.33 4.81
C TYR A 148 6.94 2.14 6.00
N ILE A 149 6.82 1.60 7.22
CA ILE A 149 7.32 2.24 8.44
C ILE A 149 8.42 1.37 9.08
N LEU A 150 9.58 1.97 9.26
CA LEU A 150 10.62 1.49 10.15
C LEU A 150 10.67 2.44 11.35
N SER A 151 10.21 2.01 12.51
CA SER A 151 10.16 2.87 13.70
C SER A 151 11.52 2.93 14.41
N PRO A 152 11.94 4.08 14.95
CA PRO A 152 13.17 4.21 15.72
C PRO A 152 13.00 3.74 17.18
N ASP A 153 12.22 2.70 17.40
CA ASP A 153 11.90 2.10 18.68
C ASP A 153 12.70 0.81 18.95
N GLU A 154 12.32 0.07 19.98
CA GLU A 154 12.99 -1.17 20.38
C GLU A 154 12.98 -2.20 19.25
N VAL A 155 11.84 -2.41 18.58
CA VAL A 155 11.70 -3.39 17.50
C VAL A 155 12.52 -2.98 16.27
N GLY A 156 12.43 -1.74 15.85
CA GLY A 156 13.23 -1.26 14.71
C GLY A 156 14.74 -1.37 14.98
N ARG A 157 15.19 -1.02 16.20
CA ARG A 157 16.60 -1.19 16.59
C ARG A 157 17.02 -2.65 16.64
N GLU A 158 16.20 -3.55 17.16
CA GLU A 158 16.47 -4.97 17.21
C GLU A 158 16.63 -5.57 15.80
N ILE A 159 15.66 -5.31 14.91
CA ILE A 159 15.69 -5.84 13.54
C ILE A 159 16.91 -5.31 12.77
N VAL A 160 17.18 -4.00 12.83
CA VAL A 160 18.38 -3.43 12.16
C VAL A 160 19.67 -4.01 12.75
N GLY A 161 19.72 -4.26 14.05
CA GLY A 161 20.86 -4.91 14.71
C GLY A 161 21.09 -6.33 14.24
N LEU A 162 20.04 -7.14 14.08
CA LEU A 162 20.11 -8.49 13.52
C LEU A 162 20.56 -8.47 12.06
N LEU A 163 20.00 -7.58 11.25
CA LEU A 163 20.40 -7.40 9.86
C LEU A 163 21.88 -7.01 9.73
N ALA A 164 22.36 -6.12 10.60
CA ALA A 164 23.76 -5.70 10.65
C ALA A 164 24.68 -6.87 11.06
N ARG A 165 24.24 -7.73 11.98
CA ARG A 165 24.97 -8.95 12.33
C ARG A 165 25.12 -9.86 11.13
N ARG A 166 24.02 -10.15 10.42
CA ARG A 166 24.04 -11.03 9.23
C ARG A 166 24.88 -10.45 8.09
N ALA A 167 24.84 -9.14 7.89
CA ALA A 167 25.70 -8.48 6.91
C ALA A 167 27.20 -8.62 7.24
N ARG A 168 27.59 -8.52 8.55
CA ARG A 168 28.97 -8.77 8.99
C ARG A 168 29.42 -10.23 8.80
N GLU A 169 28.46 -11.15 8.83
CA GLU A 169 28.69 -12.58 8.55
C GLU A 169 28.78 -12.86 7.03
N GLY A 170 28.72 -11.81 6.19
CA GLY A 170 28.90 -11.90 4.74
C GLY A 170 27.64 -12.08 3.93
N LEU A 171 26.44 -12.05 4.54
CA LEU A 171 25.19 -12.17 3.78
C LEU A 171 24.89 -10.88 3.01
N GLU A 172 24.25 -11.04 1.86
CA GLU A 172 23.67 -9.92 1.12
C GLU A 172 22.41 -9.42 1.84
N VAL A 173 22.48 -8.24 2.45
CA VAL A 173 21.35 -7.66 3.19
C VAL A 173 20.90 -6.34 2.56
N ARG A 174 19.61 -6.25 2.19
CA ARG A 174 18.97 -5.05 1.64
C ARG A 174 17.74 -4.69 2.43
N LEU A 175 17.67 -3.42 2.84
CA LEU A 175 16.53 -2.82 3.53
C LEU A 175 15.97 -1.67 2.71
N LEU A 176 14.72 -1.78 2.26
CA LEU A 176 13.99 -0.77 1.52
C LEU A 176 12.91 -0.16 2.42
N VAL A 177 12.95 1.15 2.62
CA VAL A 177 11.95 1.86 3.42
C VAL A 177 11.26 2.94 2.59
N ASP A 178 9.97 3.17 2.81
CA ASP A 178 9.30 4.30 2.17
C ASP A 178 9.79 5.63 2.76
N ALA A 179 10.05 6.62 1.91
CA ALA A 179 10.64 7.88 2.34
C ALA A 179 9.72 8.72 3.21
N VAL A 180 8.39 8.62 3.02
CA VAL A 180 7.38 9.35 3.80
C VAL A 180 6.94 8.53 5.00
N GLY A 181 6.62 7.26 4.81
CA GLY A 181 6.22 6.36 5.92
C GLY A 181 7.28 6.25 7.00
N SER A 182 8.56 6.29 6.59
CA SER A 182 9.71 6.27 7.51
C SER A 182 10.38 7.65 7.66
N TRP A 183 9.63 8.74 7.48
CA TRP A 183 10.18 10.12 7.60
C TRP A 183 10.79 10.38 8.98
N GLY A 184 10.11 9.93 10.04
CA GLY A 184 10.58 10.06 11.42
C GLY A 184 11.74 9.13 11.79
N THR A 185 12.20 8.28 10.86
CA THR A 185 13.31 7.35 11.11
C THR A 185 14.64 8.03 10.83
N PRO A 186 15.43 8.33 11.88
CA PRO A 186 16.74 8.92 11.67
C PRO A 186 17.63 7.96 10.88
N LEU A 187 18.40 8.48 9.91
CA LEU A 187 19.39 7.68 9.16
C LEU A 187 20.41 6.99 10.10
N VAL A 188 20.59 7.56 11.28
CA VAL A 188 21.44 6.99 12.36
C VAL A 188 20.99 5.57 12.73
N LEU A 189 19.69 5.28 12.70
CA LEU A 189 19.19 3.93 13.00
C LEU A 189 19.79 2.87 12.05
N CYS A 190 19.94 3.20 10.78
CA CYS A 190 20.46 2.27 9.77
C CYS A 190 22.01 2.23 9.70
N ARG A 191 22.72 3.11 10.40
CA ARG A 191 24.20 3.15 10.39
C ARG A 191 24.86 1.80 10.75
N PRO A 192 24.41 1.03 11.74
CA PRO A 192 24.99 -0.29 12.04
C PRO A 192 24.94 -1.23 10.85
N LEU A 193 23.83 -1.25 10.10
CA LEU A 193 23.67 -2.07 8.91
C LEU A 193 24.60 -1.61 7.78
N LEU A 194 24.66 -0.30 7.52
CA LEU A 194 25.52 0.28 6.48
C LEU A 194 27.01 0.02 6.78
N ARG A 195 27.46 0.17 8.04
CA ARG A 195 28.83 -0.12 8.46
C ARG A 195 29.18 -1.61 8.36
N ALA A 196 28.18 -2.48 8.45
CA ALA A 196 28.35 -3.93 8.31
C ALA A 196 28.37 -4.40 6.84
N GLY A 197 28.31 -3.49 5.86
CA GLY A 197 28.27 -3.82 4.44
C GLY A 197 26.87 -4.07 3.86
N GLY A 198 25.81 -4.01 4.70
CA GLY A 198 24.43 -4.05 4.22
C GLY A 198 24.04 -2.77 3.50
N ARG A 199 22.94 -2.82 2.77
CA ARG A 199 22.47 -1.73 1.92
C ARG A 199 21.07 -1.25 2.37
N VAL A 200 20.86 0.06 2.35
CA VAL A 200 19.60 0.70 2.70
C VAL A 200 19.21 1.66 1.59
N ALA A 201 17.96 1.61 1.15
CA ALA A 201 17.42 2.54 0.16
C ALA A 201 16.08 3.13 0.65
N ARG A 202 15.79 4.36 0.22
CA ARG A 202 14.52 5.03 0.42
C ARG A 202 13.72 5.02 -0.87
N PHE A 203 12.51 4.49 -0.80
CA PHE A 203 11.61 4.45 -1.93
C PHE A 203 10.81 5.76 -2.04
N ASN A 204 10.72 6.30 -3.24
CA ASN A 204 9.99 7.52 -3.60
C ASN A 204 10.21 8.69 -2.61
N PRO A 205 11.22 9.54 -2.86
CA PRO A 205 11.43 10.75 -2.09
C PRO A 205 10.16 11.59 -1.99
N ALA A 206 9.95 12.27 -0.85
CA ALA A 206 8.79 13.12 -0.61
C ALA A 206 8.66 14.26 -1.64
N LEU A 207 9.80 14.79 -2.09
CA LEU A 207 9.86 15.78 -3.17
C LEU A 207 10.43 15.12 -4.42
N PRO A 208 9.73 15.16 -5.57
CA PRO A 208 10.15 14.50 -6.80
C PRO A 208 11.27 15.25 -7.55
N LEU A 209 12.15 15.94 -6.82
CA LEU A 209 13.25 16.75 -7.37
C LEU A 209 14.22 15.93 -8.24
N GLN A 210 14.26 14.62 -8.05
CA GLN A 210 15.09 13.70 -8.84
C GLN A 210 14.34 13.03 -9.98
N GLY A 211 13.08 13.42 -10.25
CA GLY A 211 12.26 12.83 -11.31
C GLY A 211 11.83 11.38 -11.09
N LYS A 212 12.07 10.85 -9.90
CA LYS A 212 11.78 9.47 -9.52
C LYS A 212 10.55 9.43 -8.61
N GLY A 213 9.37 9.45 -9.21
CA GLY A 213 8.15 9.24 -8.46
C GLY A 213 7.31 10.50 -8.24
N SER A 214 6.28 10.37 -7.44
CA SER A 214 5.40 11.42 -6.97
C SER A 214 5.34 11.37 -5.45
N ALA A 215 5.17 12.53 -4.80
CA ALA A 215 4.93 12.58 -3.37
C ALA A 215 3.68 11.77 -2.97
N ASN A 216 2.79 11.49 -3.92
CA ASN A 216 1.56 10.72 -3.71
C ASN A 216 1.73 9.19 -3.81
N TRP A 217 2.78 8.69 -4.48
CA TRP A 217 3.01 7.26 -4.66
C TRP A 217 3.87 6.72 -3.54
N ARG A 218 3.30 5.86 -2.69
CA ARG A 218 3.99 5.31 -1.54
C ARG A 218 4.18 3.80 -1.68
N ASN A 219 5.33 3.30 -1.25
CA ASN A 219 5.53 1.86 -1.14
C ASN A 219 4.97 1.37 0.18
N HIS A 220 3.74 0.86 0.10
CA HIS A 220 3.03 0.35 1.26
C HIS A 220 3.19 -1.16 1.44
N ARG A 221 4.03 -1.82 0.63
CA ARG A 221 4.36 -3.24 0.78
C ARG A 221 5.08 -3.50 2.09
N LYS A 222 4.70 -4.56 2.78
CA LYS A 222 5.41 -5.13 3.91
C LYS A 222 5.81 -6.52 3.48
N LEU A 223 7.10 -6.67 3.17
CA LEU A 223 7.65 -7.85 2.52
C LEU A 223 9.04 -8.13 3.05
N ALA A 224 9.27 -9.33 3.56
CA ALA A 224 10.60 -9.83 3.87
C ALA A 224 10.83 -11.13 3.11
N VAL A 225 11.99 -11.28 2.48
CA VAL A 225 12.37 -12.50 1.74
C VAL A 225 13.74 -12.97 2.20
N PHE A 226 13.85 -14.26 2.45
CA PHE A 226 15.02 -14.92 2.96
C PHE A 226 15.46 -16.01 1.97
N ASP A 227 16.66 -15.87 1.41
CA ASP A 227 17.27 -16.79 0.44
C ASP A 227 16.41 -17.06 -0.80
N GLY A 228 15.39 -16.27 -1.08
CA GLY A 228 14.38 -16.51 -2.12
C GLY A 228 13.44 -17.67 -1.81
N ARG A 229 13.56 -18.32 -0.66
CA ARG A 229 12.85 -19.56 -0.28
C ARG A 229 11.71 -19.33 0.68
N VAL A 230 11.88 -18.40 1.62
CA VAL A 230 10.84 -18.00 2.61
C VAL A 230 10.52 -16.55 2.43
N ALA A 231 9.25 -16.20 2.55
CA ALA A 231 8.81 -14.81 2.58
C ALA A 231 7.82 -14.57 3.72
N ILE A 232 7.77 -13.33 4.21
CA ILE A 232 6.75 -12.84 5.14
C ILE A 232 6.09 -11.63 4.49
N ILE A 233 4.75 -11.68 4.35
CA ILE A 233 3.93 -10.56 3.88
C ILE A 233 2.77 -10.30 4.84
N GLY A 234 2.20 -9.09 4.83
CA GLY A 234 1.03 -8.78 5.66
C GLY A 234 0.82 -7.29 5.88
N GLY A 235 0.10 -6.95 6.96
CA GLY A 235 -0.21 -5.58 7.32
C GLY A 235 0.82 -4.92 8.25
N GLN A 236 1.66 -5.69 8.94
CA GLN A 236 2.51 -5.23 10.03
C GLN A 236 3.76 -4.50 9.53
N ASN A 237 4.00 -3.30 10.05
CA ASN A 237 5.25 -2.56 9.85
C ASN A 237 6.29 -2.94 10.93
N LEU A 238 7.53 -2.48 10.77
CA LEU A 238 8.63 -2.74 11.70
C LEU A 238 8.64 -1.70 12.84
N GLY A 239 7.91 -1.99 13.91
CA GLY A 239 7.85 -1.11 15.07
C GLY A 239 6.93 -1.63 16.19
N LEU A 240 7.10 -1.08 17.40
CA LEU A 240 6.34 -1.45 18.60
C LEU A 240 4.82 -1.30 18.46
N GLY A 241 4.36 -0.42 17.58
CA GLY A 241 2.94 -0.27 17.29
C GLY A 241 2.32 -1.50 16.63
N TYR A 242 3.13 -2.38 16.02
CA TYR A 242 2.65 -3.55 15.27
C TYR A 242 3.06 -4.88 15.90
N MET A 243 4.22 -4.95 16.54
CA MET A 243 4.76 -6.18 17.11
C MET A 243 5.64 -5.91 18.31
N GLY A 244 5.78 -6.89 19.20
CA GLY A 244 6.65 -6.77 20.36
C GLY A 244 6.45 -7.88 21.38
N ARG A 245 7.44 -8.07 22.28
CA ARG A 245 7.45 -9.15 23.28
C ARG A 245 6.55 -8.86 24.48
N ARG A 246 6.49 -7.60 24.90
CA ARG A 246 5.70 -7.20 26.07
C ARG A 246 4.28 -6.89 25.65
N PRO A 247 3.24 -7.32 26.38
CA PRO A 247 1.87 -6.94 26.11
C PRO A 247 1.69 -5.42 26.09
N SER A 248 0.87 -4.94 25.15
CA SER A 248 0.52 -3.52 25.04
C SER A 248 -0.89 -3.35 24.49
N ASN A 249 -1.69 -2.54 25.17
CA ASN A 249 -3.06 -2.20 24.71
C ASN A 249 -3.07 -1.13 23.60
N ARG A 250 -1.90 -0.58 23.27
CA ARG A 250 -1.74 0.42 22.18
C ARG A 250 -1.24 -0.20 20.88
N ARG A 251 -1.14 -1.53 20.82
CA ARG A 251 -0.64 -2.23 19.64
C ARG A 251 -1.77 -2.49 18.68
N PHE A 252 -1.51 -2.24 17.39
CA PHE A 252 -2.46 -2.56 16.34
C PHE A 252 -2.73 -4.05 16.26
N ARG A 253 -4.00 -4.41 16.17
CA ARG A 253 -4.44 -5.78 15.87
C ARG A 253 -4.25 -6.04 14.38
N ASP A 254 -3.20 -6.75 14.02
CA ASP A 254 -2.81 -7.01 12.64
C ASP A 254 -2.28 -8.44 12.51
N CYS A 255 -2.04 -8.89 11.28
CA CYS A 255 -1.45 -10.18 11.01
C CYS A 255 -0.51 -10.14 9.81
N SER A 256 0.38 -11.13 9.76
CA SER A 256 1.25 -11.42 8.65
C SER A 256 1.17 -12.91 8.29
N PHE A 257 1.81 -13.29 7.19
CA PHE A 257 1.82 -14.66 6.70
C PHE A 257 3.25 -15.04 6.34
N ARG A 258 3.70 -16.17 6.86
CA ARG A 258 4.91 -16.84 6.42
C ARG A 258 4.55 -17.75 5.25
N LEU A 259 5.28 -17.58 4.16
CA LEU A 259 5.12 -18.34 2.92
C LEU A 259 6.45 -19.00 2.59
N GLU A 260 6.43 -20.27 2.25
CA GLU A 260 7.64 -21.02 1.85
C GLU A 260 7.36 -21.76 0.55
N GLY A 261 8.38 -21.81 -0.33
CA GLY A 261 8.29 -22.48 -1.63
C GLY A 261 8.37 -21.50 -2.81
N PRO A 262 7.88 -21.89 -3.99
CA PRO A 262 7.97 -21.09 -5.22
C PRO A 262 7.44 -19.66 -5.13
N VAL A 263 6.43 -19.43 -4.29
CA VAL A 263 5.85 -18.09 -4.04
C VAL A 263 6.90 -17.10 -3.51
N ALA A 264 7.88 -17.55 -2.73
CA ALA A 264 8.91 -16.67 -2.19
C ALA A 264 9.78 -16.08 -3.31
N GLY A 265 10.08 -16.85 -4.37
CA GLY A 265 10.76 -16.34 -5.56
C GLY A 265 9.94 -15.28 -6.29
N ALA A 266 8.60 -15.45 -6.40
CA ALA A 266 7.72 -14.44 -6.97
C ALA A 266 7.73 -13.14 -6.16
N LEU A 267 7.73 -13.24 -4.83
CA LEU A 267 7.82 -12.10 -3.91
C LEU A 267 9.20 -11.43 -3.95
N GLU A 268 10.27 -12.19 -4.11
CA GLU A 268 11.62 -11.65 -4.28
C GLU A 268 11.74 -10.81 -5.57
N ARG A 269 11.11 -11.24 -6.66
CA ARG A 269 11.04 -10.45 -7.91
C ARG A 269 10.40 -9.08 -7.69
N ILE A 270 9.33 -9.01 -6.88
CA ILE A 270 8.68 -7.75 -6.51
C ILE A 270 9.64 -6.86 -5.73
N PHE A 271 10.33 -7.41 -4.72
CA PHE A 271 11.33 -6.66 -3.97
C PHE A 271 12.44 -6.10 -4.87
N ILE A 272 13.00 -6.94 -5.75
CA ILE A 272 14.09 -6.52 -6.65
C ILE A 272 13.62 -5.43 -7.62
N ALA A 273 12.39 -5.52 -8.13
CA ALA A 273 11.81 -4.45 -8.96
C ALA A 273 11.75 -3.11 -8.22
N ASP A 274 11.25 -3.13 -6.98
CA ASP A 274 11.18 -1.94 -6.13
C ASP A 274 12.59 -1.43 -5.77
N TRP A 275 13.53 -2.34 -5.49
CA TRP A 275 14.91 -2.00 -5.19
C TRP A 275 15.62 -1.32 -6.38
N CYS A 276 15.51 -1.90 -7.57
CA CYS A 276 16.08 -1.33 -8.80
C CYS A 276 15.50 0.06 -9.10
N GLN A 277 14.19 0.25 -8.86
CA GLN A 277 13.55 1.56 -9.00
C GLN A 277 14.11 2.58 -7.99
N ALA A 278 14.35 2.16 -6.75
CA ALA A 278 14.84 3.05 -5.69
C ALA A 278 16.33 3.42 -5.82
N THR A 279 17.13 2.53 -6.43
CA THR A 279 18.60 2.65 -6.44
C THR A 279 19.21 2.86 -7.82
N ASP A 280 18.44 2.73 -8.91
CA ASP A 280 18.91 2.69 -10.31
C ASP A 280 19.89 1.54 -10.61
N GLU A 281 19.93 0.53 -9.76
CA GLU A 281 20.71 -0.67 -10.07
C GLU A 281 20.06 -1.43 -11.22
N PRO A 282 20.83 -1.89 -12.21
CA PRO A 282 20.27 -2.58 -13.37
C PRO A 282 19.74 -3.97 -12.97
N PRO A 283 18.53 -4.36 -13.41
CA PRO A 283 17.93 -5.66 -13.10
C PRO A 283 18.80 -6.87 -13.43
N ARG A 284 19.62 -6.77 -14.49
CA ARG A 284 20.55 -7.84 -14.89
C ARG A 284 21.56 -8.24 -13.81
N ARG A 285 21.83 -7.35 -12.84
CA ARG A 285 22.66 -7.67 -11.66
C ARG A 285 22.07 -8.81 -10.81
N TYR A 286 20.77 -9.00 -10.90
CA TYR A 286 20.00 -9.95 -10.11
C TYR A 286 19.52 -11.15 -10.94
N ALA A 287 20.04 -11.33 -12.16
CA ALA A 287 19.54 -12.33 -13.10
C ALA A 287 19.54 -13.75 -12.53
N ASP A 288 20.61 -14.14 -11.82
CA ASP A 288 20.70 -15.47 -11.22
C ASP A 288 19.69 -15.66 -10.09
N GLN A 289 19.54 -14.66 -9.21
CA GLN A 289 18.54 -14.67 -8.13
C GLN A 289 17.11 -14.74 -8.69
N LEU A 290 16.83 -13.98 -9.75
CA LEU A 290 15.51 -13.89 -10.38
C LEU A 290 15.11 -15.18 -11.11
N ARG A 291 16.10 -16.00 -11.54
CA ARG A 291 15.89 -17.28 -12.24
C ARG A 291 15.94 -18.49 -11.32
N GLU A 292 16.30 -18.28 -10.06
CA GLU A 292 16.39 -19.37 -9.10
C GLU A 292 14.99 -19.98 -8.86
N ARG A 293 14.89 -21.31 -9.08
CA ARG A 293 13.67 -22.06 -8.82
C ARG A 293 13.66 -22.57 -7.40
N GLN A 294 12.56 -22.39 -6.72
CA GLN A 294 12.39 -22.88 -5.36
C GLN A 294 11.68 -24.24 -5.36
N LEU A 295 12.06 -25.10 -4.43
CA LEU A 295 11.43 -26.40 -4.23
C LEU A 295 10.04 -26.23 -3.60
N ALA A 296 9.16 -27.20 -3.87
CA ALA A 296 7.87 -27.28 -3.20
C ALA A 296 8.06 -27.49 -1.69
N ALA A 297 7.26 -26.79 -0.89
CA ALA A 297 7.31 -26.84 0.58
C ALA A 297 5.97 -27.25 1.21
N GLY A 298 4.89 -27.32 0.42
CA GLY A 298 3.54 -27.66 0.93
C GLY A 298 2.48 -27.75 -0.16
N PRO A 299 1.22 -27.91 0.19
CA PRO A 299 0.14 -28.16 -0.77
C PRO A 299 -0.48 -26.88 -1.37
N ALA A 300 -0.18 -25.71 -0.81
CA ALA A 300 -0.93 -24.51 -1.15
C ALA A 300 -0.61 -23.99 -2.55
N SER A 301 -1.66 -23.55 -3.24
CA SER A 301 -1.60 -22.75 -4.45
C SER A 301 -1.77 -21.28 -4.07
N VAL A 302 -0.85 -20.43 -4.53
CA VAL A 302 -0.78 -19.01 -4.17
C VAL A 302 -0.62 -18.16 -5.42
N GLU A 303 -1.55 -17.25 -5.65
CA GLU A 303 -1.48 -16.23 -6.69
C GLU A 303 -1.00 -14.90 -6.08
N VAL A 304 0.17 -14.43 -6.47
CA VAL A 304 0.72 -13.15 -5.98
C VAL A 304 0.28 -12.01 -6.88
N ILE A 305 -0.28 -10.96 -6.27
CA ILE A 305 -0.73 -9.76 -6.95
C ILE A 305 0.07 -8.57 -6.47
N ALA A 306 0.88 -8.00 -7.35
CA ALA A 306 1.55 -6.71 -7.12
C ALA A 306 0.78 -5.61 -7.84
N THR A 307 0.39 -4.56 -7.11
CA THR A 307 -0.24 -3.38 -7.67
C THR A 307 0.59 -2.12 -7.39
N GLY A 308 0.37 -1.08 -8.19
CA GLY A 308 1.08 0.17 -8.07
C GLY A 308 0.94 1.05 -9.31
N PRO A 309 1.52 2.26 -9.28
CA PRO A 309 1.55 3.16 -10.44
C PRO A 309 2.28 2.57 -11.65
N ASP A 310 3.11 1.56 -11.43
CA ASP A 310 3.91 0.82 -12.41
C ASP A 310 3.23 -0.43 -12.97
N ALA A 311 2.05 -0.80 -12.45
CA ALA A 311 1.29 -1.94 -12.93
C ALA A 311 0.38 -1.56 -14.11
N GLU A 312 0.22 -2.47 -15.07
CA GLU A 312 -0.83 -2.38 -16.09
C GLU A 312 -2.17 -2.77 -15.44
N GLY A 313 -3.23 -1.98 -15.69
CA GLY A 313 -4.50 -2.16 -15.00
C GLY A 313 -4.42 -1.87 -13.49
N ASP A 314 -5.36 -2.39 -12.76
CA ASP A 314 -5.45 -2.34 -11.31
C ASP A 314 -5.65 -3.76 -10.75
N PRO A 315 -4.60 -4.62 -10.79
CA PRO A 315 -4.75 -6.09 -10.65
C PRO A 315 -5.44 -6.52 -9.34
N LEU A 316 -5.17 -5.83 -8.23
CA LEU A 316 -5.80 -6.17 -6.95
C LEU A 316 -7.27 -5.75 -6.92
N TRP A 317 -7.60 -4.60 -7.49
CA TRP A 317 -8.98 -4.17 -7.66
C TRP A 317 -9.77 -5.14 -8.56
N GLU A 318 -9.16 -5.57 -9.67
CA GLU A 318 -9.74 -6.55 -10.59
C GLU A 318 -9.99 -7.90 -9.90
N ALA A 319 -9.04 -8.34 -9.05
CA ALA A 319 -9.20 -9.56 -8.26
C ALA A 319 -10.36 -9.43 -7.26
N TYR A 320 -10.46 -8.32 -6.53
CA TYR A 320 -11.59 -8.10 -5.63
C TYR A 320 -12.92 -8.01 -6.38
N ALA A 321 -12.98 -7.29 -7.51
CA ALA A 321 -14.19 -7.17 -8.30
C ALA A 321 -14.68 -8.54 -8.77
N ARG A 322 -13.78 -9.37 -9.31
CA ARG A 322 -14.09 -10.75 -9.73
C ARG A 322 -14.60 -11.60 -8.57
N LEU A 323 -13.91 -11.57 -7.42
CA LEU A 323 -14.30 -12.35 -6.24
C LEU A 323 -15.66 -11.92 -5.67
N PHE A 324 -15.95 -10.62 -5.60
CA PHE A 324 -17.22 -10.12 -5.09
C PHE A 324 -18.40 -10.38 -6.06
N GLU A 325 -18.13 -10.35 -7.35
CA GLU A 325 -19.12 -10.65 -8.39
C GLU A 325 -19.50 -12.14 -8.39
N THR A 326 -18.51 -13.03 -8.26
CA THR A 326 -18.69 -14.48 -8.29
C THR A 326 -19.04 -15.11 -6.95
N ALA A 327 -19.00 -14.36 -5.84
CA ALA A 327 -19.35 -14.87 -4.52
C ALA A 327 -20.78 -15.47 -4.50
N THR A 328 -20.92 -16.64 -3.90
CA THR A 328 -22.19 -17.39 -3.86
C THR A 328 -22.86 -17.40 -2.50
N THR A 329 -22.09 -17.46 -1.42
CA THR A 329 -22.57 -17.61 -0.04
C THR A 329 -22.18 -16.47 0.87
N SER A 330 -20.89 -16.06 0.86
CA SER A 330 -20.40 -15.10 1.83
C SER A 330 -19.21 -14.28 1.34
N ILE A 331 -19.11 -13.04 1.85
CA ILE A 331 -17.95 -12.17 1.72
C ILE A 331 -17.64 -11.61 3.10
N THR A 332 -16.47 -11.95 3.64
CA THR A 332 -15.98 -11.40 4.91
C THR A 332 -14.77 -10.51 4.64
N ILE A 333 -14.81 -9.29 5.13
CA ILE A 333 -13.77 -8.26 4.93
C ILE A 333 -13.28 -7.78 6.29
N VAL A 334 -11.98 -7.79 6.50
CA VAL A 334 -11.31 -7.15 7.64
C VAL A 334 -10.39 -6.08 7.08
N THR A 335 -10.59 -4.82 7.47
CA THR A 335 -9.76 -3.71 6.97
C THR A 335 -9.75 -2.54 7.95
N PRO A 336 -8.62 -1.82 8.13
CA PRO A 336 -8.59 -0.61 8.95
C PRO A 336 -9.39 0.53 8.33
N TYR A 337 -9.35 0.64 7.00
CA TYR A 337 -9.98 1.72 6.24
C TYR A 337 -10.92 1.13 5.21
N PHE A 338 -12.12 1.66 5.15
CA PHE A 338 -13.17 1.21 4.24
C PHE A 338 -13.76 2.42 3.50
N VAL A 339 -13.14 2.77 2.40
CA VAL A 339 -13.58 3.80 1.44
C VAL A 339 -13.34 3.24 0.03
N PRO A 340 -14.10 2.19 -0.34
CA PRO A 340 -13.93 1.51 -1.62
C PRO A 340 -14.37 2.39 -2.78
N ASP A 341 -13.95 2.03 -3.99
CA ASP A 341 -14.49 2.63 -5.19
C ASP A 341 -15.97 2.24 -5.40
N ARG A 342 -16.67 3.01 -6.24
CA ARG A 342 -18.11 2.85 -6.46
C ARG A 342 -18.51 1.46 -6.96
N ARG A 343 -17.67 0.82 -7.79
CA ARG A 343 -18.00 -0.49 -8.36
C ARG A 343 -17.87 -1.59 -7.32
N LEU A 344 -16.77 -1.65 -6.57
CA LEU A 344 -16.61 -2.62 -5.48
C LEU A 344 -17.71 -2.43 -4.43
N PHE A 345 -18.03 -1.19 -4.10
CA PHE A 345 -19.13 -0.88 -3.18
C PHE A 345 -20.49 -1.37 -3.70
N ALA A 346 -20.78 -1.15 -4.98
CA ALA A 346 -22.02 -1.62 -5.60
C ALA A 346 -22.11 -3.15 -5.63
N LEU A 347 -20.99 -3.86 -5.88
CA LEU A 347 -20.92 -5.32 -5.85
C LEU A 347 -21.22 -5.88 -4.45
N LEU A 348 -20.64 -5.29 -3.39
CA LEU A 348 -20.91 -5.67 -2.01
C LEU A 348 -22.37 -5.44 -1.62
N GLY A 349 -22.93 -4.28 -1.96
CA GLY A 349 -24.34 -3.99 -1.73
C GLY A 349 -25.28 -4.91 -2.50
N ALA A 350 -24.94 -5.27 -3.75
CA ALA A 350 -25.70 -6.22 -4.55
C ALA A 350 -25.64 -7.65 -3.96
N ALA A 351 -24.46 -8.07 -3.48
CA ALA A 351 -24.30 -9.36 -2.81
C ALA A 351 -25.17 -9.44 -1.54
N ALA A 352 -25.14 -8.41 -0.69
CA ALA A 352 -25.97 -8.34 0.52
C ALA A 352 -27.48 -8.38 0.20
N ARG A 353 -27.95 -7.58 -0.77
CA ARG A 353 -29.39 -7.59 -1.19
C ARG A 353 -29.83 -8.93 -1.79
N ARG A 354 -28.91 -9.72 -2.35
CA ARG A 354 -29.18 -11.08 -2.85
C ARG A 354 -29.16 -12.13 -1.75
N GLY A 355 -29.09 -11.75 -0.47
CA GLY A 355 -29.06 -12.65 0.69
C GLY A 355 -27.72 -13.31 0.96
N ARG A 356 -26.62 -12.92 0.29
CA ARG A 356 -25.29 -13.40 0.62
C ARG A 356 -24.83 -12.76 1.93
N ARG A 357 -24.15 -13.51 2.77
CA ARG A 357 -23.63 -13.00 4.05
C ARG A 357 -22.44 -12.07 3.80
N VAL A 358 -22.70 -10.78 3.71
CA VAL A 358 -21.63 -9.78 3.64
C VAL A 358 -21.30 -9.29 5.05
N ARG A 359 -20.05 -9.52 5.50
CA ARG A 359 -19.56 -9.13 6.83
C ARG A 359 -18.37 -8.21 6.69
N LEU A 360 -18.40 -7.08 7.39
CA LEU A 360 -17.33 -6.10 7.45
C LEU A 360 -16.85 -5.91 8.89
N VAL A 361 -15.59 -6.19 9.16
CA VAL A 361 -14.93 -5.98 10.47
C VAL A 361 -13.92 -4.84 10.34
N ILE A 362 -14.16 -3.75 11.06
CA ILE A 362 -13.36 -2.52 11.00
C ILE A 362 -13.10 -1.99 12.41
N PRO A 363 -12.08 -1.16 12.64
CA PRO A 363 -11.90 -0.53 13.94
C PRO A 363 -13.03 0.44 14.24
N ARG A 364 -13.42 0.53 15.51
CA ARG A 364 -14.41 1.54 15.96
C ARG A 364 -13.91 2.96 15.69
N ARG A 365 -12.62 3.19 15.88
CA ARG A 365 -11.90 4.41 15.53
C ARG A 365 -10.60 4.02 14.86
N SER A 366 -10.33 4.59 13.70
CA SER A 366 -9.02 4.45 13.06
C SER A 366 -8.06 5.54 13.56
N ASP A 367 -6.80 5.41 13.19
CA ASP A 367 -5.78 6.44 13.36
C ASP A 367 -5.94 7.62 12.37
N HIS A 368 -6.86 7.50 11.39
CA HIS A 368 -7.19 8.53 10.39
C HIS A 368 -8.63 9.04 10.52
N ARG A 369 -8.84 10.11 11.28
CA ARG A 369 -10.16 10.70 11.55
C ARG A 369 -10.95 11.05 10.29
N LEU A 370 -10.28 11.49 9.23
CA LEU A 370 -10.93 11.85 7.97
C LEU A 370 -11.55 10.64 7.28
N LEU A 371 -10.84 9.50 7.28
CA LEU A 371 -11.37 8.23 6.78
C LEU A 371 -12.53 7.72 7.62
N ASP A 372 -12.51 7.96 8.94
CA ASP A 372 -13.64 7.65 9.83
C ASP A 372 -14.91 8.43 9.49
N PHE A 373 -14.79 9.68 9.01
CA PHE A 373 -15.93 10.44 8.50
C PHE A 373 -16.38 9.95 7.11
N ALA A 374 -15.43 9.72 6.21
CA ALA A 374 -15.71 9.26 4.84
C ALA A 374 -16.46 7.93 4.82
N ARG A 375 -16.07 6.96 5.65
CA ARG A 375 -16.67 5.61 5.67
C ARG A 375 -18.12 5.58 6.14
N ARG A 376 -18.62 6.59 6.90
CA ARG A 376 -19.93 6.56 7.55
C ARG A 376 -21.09 6.30 6.59
N TRP A 377 -21.07 6.97 5.44
CA TRP A 377 -22.09 6.77 4.43
C TRP A 377 -22.07 5.35 3.84
N TYR A 378 -20.86 4.83 3.56
CA TYR A 378 -20.68 3.47 3.05
C TYR A 378 -21.21 2.42 4.03
N LEU A 379 -20.90 2.57 5.31
CA LEU A 379 -21.35 1.64 6.36
C LEU A 379 -22.87 1.62 6.50
N ARG A 380 -23.49 2.79 6.53
CA ARG A 380 -24.94 2.89 6.60
C ARG A 380 -25.61 2.24 5.40
N THR A 381 -25.18 2.56 4.19
CA THR A 381 -25.77 2.04 2.96
C THR A 381 -25.58 0.51 2.83
N LEU A 382 -24.44 -0.04 3.26
CA LEU A 382 -24.24 -1.48 3.31
C LEU A 382 -25.11 -2.16 4.36
N HIS A 383 -25.27 -1.53 5.53
CA HIS A 383 -26.17 -2.05 6.57
C HIS A 383 -27.62 -2.07 6.11
N GLU A 384 -28.10 -0.99 5.46
CA GLU A 384 -29.42 -0.92 4.83
C GLU A 384 -29.60 -2.00 3.73
N ALA A 385 -28.53 -2.40 3.07
CA ALA A 385 -28.53 -3.50 2.11
C ALA A 385 -28.49 -4.90 2.74
N GLY A 386 -28.38 -5.02 4.07
CA GLY A 386 -28.37 -6.29 4.80
C GLY A 386 -26.97 -6.78 5.22
N ALA A 387 -25.91 -6.00 5.03
CA ALA A 387 -24.57 -6.38 5.47
C ALA A 387 -24.43 -6.28 7.00
N GLU A 388 -23.68 -7.22 7.59
CA GLU A 388 -23.28 -7.22 8.99
C GLU A 388 -21.99 -6.39 9.16
N ILE A 389 -22.05 -5.35 10.01
CA ILE A 389 -20.91 -4.49 10.30
C ILE A 389 -20.51 -4.64 11.76
N LEU A 390 -19.26 -4.97 11.99
CA LEU A 390 -18.65 -5.20 13.29
C LEU A 390 -17.57 -4.16 13.55
N PHE A 391 -17.69 -3.45 14.67
CA PHE A 391 -16.73 -2.48 15.14
C PHE A 391 -15.83 -3.09 16.19
N PHE A 392 -14.59 -3.36 15.87
CA PHE A 392 -13.57 -3.78 16.82
C PHE A 392 -13.30 -2.67 17.84
N LYS A 393 -13.46 -2.98 19.13
CA LYS A 393 -13.49 -1.99 20.22
C LYS A 393 -12.14 -1.65 20.84
N PRO A 394 -11.24 -2.64 21.09
CA PRO A 394 -10.10 -2.42 21.97
C PRO A 394 -9.13 -1.35 21.46
N ASP A 395 -8.70 -1.48 20.21
CA ASP A 395 -7.67 -0.65 19.60
C ASP A 395 -7.89 -0.52 18.09
N VAL A 396 -6.87 -0.05 17.37
CA VAL A 396 -6.93 -0.01 15.91
C VAL A 396 -6.74 -1.42 15.34
N LEU A 397 -7.80 -1.96 14.76
CA LEU A 397 -7.71 -3.14 13.91
C LEU A 397 -7.03 -2.72 12.60
N HIS A 398 -5.92 -3.37 12.26
CA HIS A 398 -5.13 -3.01 11.08
C HIS A 398 -4.91 -4.18 10.10
N ALA A 399 -5.46 -5.36 10.36
CA ALA A 399 -5.42 -6.51 9.46
C ALA A 399 -6.17 -6.23 8.14
N LYS A 400 -5.68 -6.80 7.05
CA LYS A 400 -6.23 -6.68 5.70
C LYS A 400 -6.47 -8.08 5.16
N LEU A 401 -7.73 -8.51 5.26
CA LEU A 401 -8.17 -9.86 4.90
C LEU A 401 -9.50 -9.78 4.16
N VAL A 402 -9.63 -10.57 3.12
CA VAL A 402 -10.91 -10.82 2.46
C VAL A 402 -11.07 -12.33 2.34
N VAL A 403 -12.21 -12.87 2.79
CA VAL A 403 -12.56 -14.28 2.61
C VAL A 403 -13.88 -14.35 1.85
N VAL A 404 -13.91 -15.15 0.79
CA VAL A 404 -15.08 -15.35 -0.06
C VAL A 404 -15.44 -16.82 -0.05
N ASP A 405 -16.73 -17.08 0.28
CA ASP A 405 -17.37 -18.41 0.28
C ASP A 405 -16.66 -19.47 1.16
N GLY A 406 -15.82 -19.06 2.13
CA GLY A 406 -14.99 -19.97 2.91
C GLY A 406 -13.98 -20.77 2.08
N ALA A 407 -13.77 -20.39 0.82
CA ALA A 407 -12.96 -21.13 -0.15
C ALA A 407 -11.75 -20.33 -0.68
N THR A 408 -11.85 -19.02 -0.70
CA THR A 408 -10.78 -18.14 -1.21
C THR A 408 -10.50 -17.04 -0.22
N ALA A 409 -9.23 -16.82 0.11
CA ALA A 409 -8.79 -15.68 0.92
C ALA A 409 -7.83 -14.79 0.14
N VAL A 410 -7.94 -13.47 0.33
CA VAL A 410 -6.96 -12.48 -0.12
C VAL A 410 -6.33 -11.87 1.11
N ILE A 411 -5.01 -11.90 1.14
CA ILE A 411 -4.17 -11.38 2.22
C ILE A 411 -3.17 -10.37 1.66
N GLY A 412 -2.59 -9.51 2.48
CA GLY A 412 -1.52 -8.63 2.04
C GLY A 412 -1.44 -7.30 2.76
N SER A 413 -0.93 -6.29 2.05
CA SER A 413 -0.67 -4.97 2.60
C SER A 413 -1.79 -3.96 2.31
N ALA A 414 -2.70 -4.25 1.36
CA ALA A 414 -3.67 -3.31 0.84
C ALA A 414 -4.91 -3.17 1.71
N ASN A 415 -5.26 -1.95 2.06
CA ASN A 415 -6.57 -1.61 2.62
C ASN A 415 -7.65 -1.61 1.52
N LEU A 416 -8.91 -1.60 1.93
CA LEU A 416 -10.02 -1.41 0.98
C LEU A 416 -10.38 0.09 0.86
N ASP A 417 -9.41 0.86 0.39
CA ASP A 417 -9.52 2.30 0.14
C ASP A 417 -8.94 2.68 -1.24
N MET A 418 -9.24 3.91 -1.68
CA MET A 418 -8.84 4.40 -3.00
C MET A 418 -7.32 4.46 -3.17
N ARG A 419 -6.58 4.79 -2.10
CA ARG A 419 -5.12 4.88 -2.19
C ARG A 419 -4.47 3.52 -2.36
N SER A 420 -4.89 2.53 -1.58
CA SER A 420 -4.35 1.17 -1.66
C SER A 420 -4.68 0.50 -2.99
N LEU A 421 -5.90 0.74 -3.53
CA LEU A 421 -6.32 0.11 -4.76
C LEU A 421 -5.68 0.73 -6.02
N PHE A 422 -5.33 2.04 -5.98
CA PHE A 422 -5.01 2.77 -7.20
C PHE A 422 -3.72 3.59 -7.20
N LEU A 423 -3.15 3.89 -6.03
CA LEU A 423 -2.03 4.83 -5.91
C LEU A 423 -0.79 4.22 -5.26
N ASN A 424 -0.97 3.41 -4.22
CA ASN A 424 0.15 2.81 -3.51
C ASN A 424 0.71 1.60 -4.25
N TYR A 425 1.99 1.33 -4.02
CA TYR A 425 2.57 0.02 -4.29
C TYR A 425 2.12 -0.92 -3.18
N GLU A 426 1.34 -1.93 -3.53
CA GLU A 426 0.83 -2.94 -2.60
C GLU A 426 1.19 -4.34 -3.07
N VAL A 427 1.12 -5.30 -2.17
CA VAL A 427 1.24 -6.72 -2.47
C VAL A 427 0.09 -7.47 -1.83
N GLY A 428 -0.57 -8.29 -2.61
CA GLY A 428 -1.58 -9.23 -2.15
C GLY A 428 -1.24 -10.66 -2.57
N ALA A 429 -1.84 -11.62 -1.88
CA ALA A 429 -1.80 -13.02 -2.27
C ALA A 429 -3.21 -13.61 -2.16
N VAL A 430 -3.63 -14.32 -3.21
CA VAL A 430 -4.88 -15.09 -3.23
C VAL A 430 -4.56 -16.53 -2.86
N LEU A 431 -5.24 -17.03 -1.84
CA LEU A 431 -5.06 -18.34 -1.25
C LEU A 431 -6.33 -19.16 -1.40
N ARG A 432 -6.20 -20.45 -1.79
CA ARG A 432 -7.33 -21.37 -1.98
C ARG A 432 -7.14 -22.67 -1.20
N GLU A 433 -6.05 -22.78 -0.44
CA GLU A 433 -5.78 -23.96 0.37
C GLU A 433 -6.74 -23.99 1.59
N PRO A 434 -7.55 -25.06 1.77
CA PRO A 434 -8.63 -25.06 2.76
C PRO A 434 -8.19 -24.88 4.20
N ALA A 435 -7.02 -25.43 4.59
CA ALA A 435 -6.53 -25.28 5.97
C ALA A 435 -6.11 -23.84 6.27
N THR A 436 -5.48 -23.18 5.31
CA THR A 436 -5.10 -21.75 5.43
C THR A 436 -6.34 -20.86 5.48
N VAL A 437 -7.33 -21.12 4.61
CA VAL A 437 -8.57 -20.32 4.61
C VAL A 437 -9.29 -20.48 5.94
N ARG A 438 -9.42 -21.70 6.48
CA ARG A 438 -10.00 -21.94 7.82
C ARG A 438 -9.23 -21.22 8.93
N ALA A 439 -7.90 -21.26 8.92
CA ALA A 439 -7.09 -20.54 9.91
C ALA A 439 -7.34 -19.02 9.88
N ILE A 440 -7.61 -18.46 8.69
CA ILE A 440 -7.98 -17.04 8.53
C ILE A 440 -9.40 -16.81 9.08
N GLU A 441 -10.36 -17.69 8.79
CA GLU A 441 -11.72 -17.59 9.34
C GLU A 441 -11.71 -17.69 10.87
N ASP A 442 -10.93 -18.61 11.45
CA ASP A 442 -10.75 -18.75 12.90
C ASP A 442 -10.14 -17.47 13.52
N TYR A 443 -9.15 -16.87 12.85
CA TYR A 443 -8.60 -15.59 13.28
C TYR A 443 -9.67 -14.48 13.26
N VAL A 444 -10.50 -14.41 12.23
CA VAL A 444 -11.60 -13.43 12.13
C VAL A 444 -12.67 -13.70 13.19
N ALA A 445 -13.03 -14.95 13.41
CA ALA A 445 -13.98 -15.35 14.46
C ALA A 445 -13.45 -14.97 15.86
N GLY A 446 -12.15 -15.09 16.09
CA GLY A 446 -11.48 -14.66 17.32
C GLY A 446 -11.54 -13.15 17.60
N LEU A 447 -11.84 -12.31 16.57
CA LEU A 447 -12.06 -10.87 16.75
C LEU A 447 -13.48 -10.54 17.22
N GLU A 448 -14.47 -11.38 16.88
CA GLU A 448 -15.90 -11.09 17.09
C GLU A 448 -16.28 -10.78 18.56
N PRO A 449 -15.77 -11.50 19.58
CA PRO A 449 -16.09 -11.20 20.98
C PRO A 449 -15.69 -9.78 21.41
N GLU A 450 -14.69 -9.21 20.75
CA GLU A 450 -14.19 -7.86 21.01
C GLU A 450 -14.91 -6.80 20.15
N CYS A 451 -15.87 -7.18 19.32
CA CYS A 451 -16.61 -6.28 18.45
C CYS A 451 -17.93 -5.80 19.06
N ALA A 452 -18.38 -4.65 18.58
CA ALA A 452 -19.77 -4.18 18.71
C ALA A 452 -20.43 -4.20 17.34
N ARG A 453 -21.68 -4.64 17.27
CA ARG A 453 -22.47 -4.57 16.03
C ARG A 453 -22.87 -3.13 15.72
N TYR A 454 -22.87 -2.78 14.45
CA TYR A 454 -23.47 -1.54 13.99
C TYR A 454 -24.96 -1.51 14.34
N SER A 455 -25.43 -0.36 14.81
CA SER A 455 -26.86 -0.08 14.96
C SER A 455 -27.15 1.33 14.50
N GLU A 456 -28.35 1.55 13.94
CA GLU A 456 -28.82 2.88 13.52
C GLU A 456 -28.83 3.87 14.68
N ASP A 457 -29.19 3.41 15.90
CA ASP A 457 -29.18 4.24 17.10
C ASP A 457 -27.76 4.69 17.48
N LEU A 458 -26.77 3.79 17.38
CA LEU A 458 -25.38 4.13 17.61
C LEU A 458 -24.90 5.18 16.60
N TYR A 459 -25.28 5.01 15.33
CA TYR A 459 -24.98 5.97 14.27
C TYR A 459 -25.64 7.32 14.54
N ARG A 460 -26.93 7.38 14.84
CA ARG A 460 -27.66 8.62 15.10
C ARG A 460 -27.10 9.38 16.31
N ARG A 461 -26.80 8.70 17.41
CA ARG A 461 -26.19 9.30 18.62
C ARG A 461 -24.79 9.87 18.35
N SER A 462 -24.02 9.28 17.44
CA SER A 462 -22.70 9.78 17.07
C SER A 462 -22.73 10.97 16.11
N ARG A 463 -23.92 11.35 15.59
CA ARG A 463 -24.10 12.33 14.52
C ARG A 463 -24.25 13.76 15.05
N THR A 464 -23.13 14.34 15.50
CA THR A 464 -23.05 15.78 15.82
C THR A 464 -23.12 16.63 14.54
N TRP A 465 -23.40 17.94 14.67
CA TRP A 465 -23.36 18.86 13.52
C TRP A 465 -21.96 18.89 12.86
N GLN A 466 -20.89 18.84 13.66
CA GLN A 466 -19.52 18.73 13.18
C GLN A 466 -19.29 17.42 12.41
N GLY A 467 -19.86 16.30 12.89
CA GLY A 467 -19.84 15.03 12.18
C GLY A 467 -20.53 15.08 10.82
N ARG A 468 -21.67 15.78 10.71
CA ARG A 468 -22.38 15.99 9.42
C ARG A 468 -21.56 16.83 8.45
N LEU A 469 -20.93 17.90 8.94
CA LEU A 469 -20.03 18.72 8.12
C LEU A 469 -18.81 17.90 7.67
N GLY A 470 -18.19 17.13 8.58
CA GLY A 470 -17.07 16.23 8.27
C GLY A 470 -17.43 15.19 7.21
N GLU A 471 -18.62 14.58 7.29
CA GLU A 471 -19.14 13.66 6.26
C GLU A 471 -19.28 14.32 4.87
N ARG A 472 -19.76 15.54 4.81
CA ARG A 472 -19.91 16.29 3.55
C ARG A 472 -18.55 16.66 2.95
N LEU A 473 -17.66 17.18 3.79
CA LEU A 473 -16.30 17.57 3.35
C LEU A 473 -15.47 16.35 2.94
N SER A 474 -15.54 15.24 3.69
CA SER A 474 -14.80 14.03 3.35
C SER A 474 -15.22 13.43 2.01
N ARG A 475 -16.48 13.58 1.58
CA ARG A 475 -16.93 13.16 0.24
C ARG A 475 -16.29 13.96 -0.89
N ILE A 476 -15.99 15.24 -0.65
CA ILE A 476 -15.34 16.09 -1.66
C ILE A 476 -13.88 15.63 -1.86
N VAL A 477 -13.21 15.27 -0.76
CA VAL A 477 -11.81 14.83 -0.79
C VAL A 477 -11.64 13.31 -0.92
N GLU A 478 -12.73 12.55 -0.96
CA GLU A 478 -12.72 11.07 -1.10
C GLU A 478 -11.78 10.55 -2.20
N PRO A 479 -11.70 11.17 -3.40
CA PRO A 479 -10.79 10.73 -4.44
C PRO A 479 -9.30 10.89 -4.10
N LEU A 480 -8.98 11.58 -3.00
CA LEU A 480 -7.63 11.80 -2.50
C LEU A 480 -7.30 10.89 -1.30
N LEU A 481 -8.32 10.24 -0.73
CA LEU A 481 -8.25 9.31 0.40
C LEU A 481 -8.10 7.88 -0.12
#